data_b8f1229c635d6f1fd97a90f98d2b6abb
#
_entry.id   b8f1229c635d6f1fd97a90f98d2b6abb
#
_cell.length_a   1.000
_cell.length_b   1.000
_cell.length_c   1.000
_cell.angle_alpha   90.00
_cell.angle_beta   90.00
_cell.angle_gamma   90.00
#
_symmetry.space_group_name_H-M   'P 1'
#
loop_
_entity.id
_entity.type
_entity.pdbx_description
1 polymer ?
#
loop_
_entity_poly.entity_id
_entity_poly.type
_entity_poly.pdbx_seq_one_letter_code
_entity_poly.pdbx_strand_id
1 'polypeptide(L)'
;MKFFSYFLLFVSTCIFTQEALDLYSFSSIDHKERFYSLAEEISCPLCEGSSINGSTSPIAKDMKNIIFNMILDNKSNDQIKYFLTEKFGDDILYMPPVNNFSYLLFFFPIILILLSVYFL
;
A
#
# COMPACT_ATOMS: atom_id res chain seq x y z
N MET A 1 -4.02 0.72 -38.08
CA MET A 1 -4.32 2.04 -37.49
C MET A 1 -5.62 2.07 -36.68
N LYS A 2 -6.65 1.27 -36.96
CA LYS A 2 -7.91 1.25 -36.18
C LYS A 2 -7.75 0.63 -34.76
N PHE A 3 -6.88 -0.36 -34.58
CA PHE A 3 -6.60 -0.98 -33.28
C PHE A 3 -5.92 -0.04 -32.27
N PHE A 4 -5.10 0.88 -32.74
CA PHE A 4 -4.43 1.88 -31.90
C PHE A 4 -5.44 2.91 -31.34
N SER A 5 -6.48 3.24 -32.10
CA SER A 5 -7.54 4.15 -31.68
C SER A 5 -8.42 3.54 -30.57
N TYR A 6 -8.71 2.22 -30.62
CA TYR A 6 -9.45 1.53 -29.58
C TYR A 6 -8.66 1.33 -28.30
N PHE A 7 -7.32 1.16 -28.43
CA PHE A 7 -6.41 1.08 -27.28
C PHE A 7 -6.35 2.41 -26.52
N LEU A 8 -6.35 3.54 -27.23
CA LEU A 8 -6.35 4.89 -26.63
C LEU A 8 -7.67 5.20 -25.91
N LEU A 9 -8.80 4.72 -26.42
CA LEU A 9 -10.10 4.86 -25.76
C LEU A 9 -10.19 4.00 -24.49
N PHE A 10 -9.55 2.82 -24.46
CA PHE A 10 -9.57 1.94 -23.30
C PHE A 10 -8.73 2.49 -22.14
N VAL A 11 -7.63 3.19 -22.42
CA VAL A 11 -6.77 3.83 -21.40
C VAL A 11 -7.44 5.05 -20.77
N SER A 12 -8.37 5.72 -21.47
CA SER A 12 -9.04 6.94 -21.01
C SER A 12 -10.06 6.72 -19.87
N THR A 13 -10.46 5.48 -19.58
CA THR A 13 -11.51 5.20 -18.58
C THR A 13 -10.97 4.88 -17.17
N CYS A 14 -9.65 4.88 -16.97
CA CYS A 14 -9.02 4.50 -15.68
C CYS A 14 -8.69 5.69 -14.76
N ILE A 15 -9.17 6.90 -15.03
CA ILE A 15 -9.01 8.01 -14.06
C ILE A 15 -10.26 8.07 -13.18
N PHE A 16 -10.43 7.06 -12.35
CA PHE A 16 -11.31 7.15 -11.20
C PHE A 16 -10.48 7.72 -10.04
N THR A 17 -10.47 9.02 -9.90
CA THR A 17 -9.99 9.68 -8.68
C THR A 17 -10.98 9.35 -7.56
N GLN A 18 -10.59 8.45 -6.68
CA GLN A 18 -11.28 8.29 -5.41
C GLN A 18 -10.96 9.51 -4.56
N GLU A 19 -11.88 10.44 -4.48
CA GLU A 19 -11.92 11.42 -3.39
C GLU A 19 -12.17 10.63 -2.11
N ALA A 20 -11.09 10.35 -1.36
CA ALA A 20 -11.19 9.88 0.01
C ALA A 20 -11.86 11.02 0.79
N LEU A 21 -13.12 10.79 1.19
CA LEU A 21 -13.86 11.69 2.07
C LEU A 21 -13.00 11.90 3.33
N ASP A 22 -12.48 13.10 3.51
CA ASP A 22 -11.64 13.48 4.65
C ASP A 22 -12.47 13.39 5.95
N LEU A 23 -12.55 12.18 6.50
CA LEU A 23 -13.25 11.88 7.74
C LEU A 23 -12.46 12.36 8.98
N TYR A 24 -11.19 12.71 8.79
CA TYR A 24 -10.26 13.12 9.84
C TYR A 24 -9.87 14.58 9.65
N SER A 25 -10.10 15.42 10.67
CA SER A 25 -9.65 16.81 10.66
C SER A 25 -8.21 16.90 11.19
N PHE A 26 -7.26 17.11 10.30
CA PHE A 26 -5.85 17.28 10.66
C PHE A 26 -5.53 18.75 10.90
N SER A 27 -4.78 19.04 11.97
CA SER A 27 -4.29 20.39 12.28
C SER A 27 -3.13 20.83 11.38
N SER A 28 -2.49 19.89 10.68
CA SER A 28 -1.33 20.13 9.83
C SER A 28 -1.38 19.25 8.59
N ILE A 29 -0.89 19.79 7.46
CA ILE A 29 -0.74 19.04 6.21
C ILE A 29 0.26 17.88 6.39
N ASP A 30 1.32 18.08 7.18
CA ASP A 30 2.30 17.06 7.50
C ASP A 30 1.68 15.85 8.22
N HIS A 31 0.81 16.08 9.21
CA HIS A 31 0.10 15.02 9.91
C HIS A 31 -0.83 14.25 8.96
N LYS A 32 -1.47 14.93 8.04
CA LYS A 32 -2.33 14.34 7.03
C LYS A 32 -1.53 13.42 6.10
N GLU A 33 -0.43 13.89 5.56
CA GLU A 33 0.45 13.13 4.66
C GLU A 33 1.02 11.89 5.36
N ARG A 34 1.52 12.06 6.59
CA ARG A 34 2.01 10.94 7.41
C ARG A 34 0.93 9.89 7.68
N PHE A 35 -0.28 10.33 7.98
CA PHE A 35 -1.41 9.43 8.23
C PHE A 35 -1.74 8.58 7.00
N TYR A 36 -1.88 9.18 5.83
CA TYR A 36 -2.18 8.45 4.61
C TYR A 36 -1.03 7.53 4.18
N SER A 37 0.21 7.98 4.32
CA SER A 37 1.39 7.15 4.05
C SER A 37 1.41 5.89 4.94
N LEU A 38 1.17 6.03 6.24
CA LEU A 38 1.10 4.89 7.17
C LEU A 38 -0.12 3.99 6.88
N ALA A 39 -1.27 4.59 6.58
CA ALA A 39 -2.48 3.83 6.27
C ALA A 39 -2.38 3.04 4.96
N GLU A 40 -1.55 3.47 4.02
CA GLU A 40 -1.25 2.76 2.78
C GLU A 40 -0.25 1.63 2.99
N GLU A 41 0.75 1.85 3.87
CA GLU A 41 1.82 0.88 4.14
C GLU A 41 1.36 -0.29 5.03
N ILE A 42 0.31 -0.09 5.84
CA ILE A 42 -0.20 -1.09 6.76
C ILE A 42 -1.36 -1.85 6.13
N SER A 43 -1.25 -3.19 6.10
CA SER A 43 -2.30 -4.06 5.59
C SER A 43 -3.35 -4.35 6.66
N CYS A 44 -4.58 -4.57 6.22
CA CYS A 44 -5.67 -4.98 7.08
C CYS A 44 -5.69 -6.51 7.19
N PRO A 45 -5.50 -7.10 8.38
CA PRO A 45 -5.37 -8.56 8.53
C PRO A 45 -6.65 -9.34 8.17
N LEU A 46 -7.81 -8.69 8.16
CA LEU A 46 -9.11 -9.29 7.84
C LEU A 46 -9.70 -8.81 6.50
N CYS A 47 -8.91 -8.13 5.66
CA CYS A 47 -9.40 -7.49 4.43
C CYS A 47 -8.73 -8.02 3.16
N GLU A 48 -8.36 -9.30 3.12
CA GLU A 48 -7.80 -9.99 1.95
C GLU A 48 -6.58 -9.28 1.34
N GLY A 49 -5.68 -8.73 2.20
CA GLY A 49 -4.43 -8.12 1.77
C GLY A 49 -4.55 -6.68 1.25
N SER A 50 -5.70 -6.03 1.40
CA SER A 50 -5.82 -4.60 1.12
C SER A 50 -5.21 -3.74 2.23
N SER A 51 -4.71 -2.54 1.88
CA SER A 51 -4.25 -1.57 2.87
C SER A 51 -5.41 -1.09 3.75
N ILE A 52 -5.11 -0.64 4.97
CA ILE A 52 -6.15 -0.07 5.83
C ILE A 52 -6.75 1.20 5.25
N ASN A 53 -6.01 1.91 4.39
CA ASN A 53 -6.52 3.08 3.69
C ASN A 53 -7.67 2.72 2.74
N GLY A 54 -7.50 1.67 1.96
CA GLY A 54 -8.50 1.18 1.01
C GLY A 54 -9.66 0.40 1.63
N SER A 55 -9.57 0.06 2.93
CA SER A 55 -10.59 -0.76 3.61
C SER A 55 -11.58 0.05 4.43
N THR A 56 -12.85 -0.35 4.35
CA THR A 56 -13.96 0.19 5.16
C THR A 56 -14.37 -0.73 6.31
N SER A 57 -13.64 -1.83 6.54
CA SER A 57 -13.94 -2.78 7.61
C SER A 57 -13.85 -2.11 8.99
N PRO A 58 -14.59 -2.61 9.99
CA PRO A 58 -14.53 -2.08 11.37
C PRO A 58 -13.11 -2.07 11.93
N ILE A 59 -12.34 -3.16 11.70
CA ILE A 59 -10.97 -3.28 12.18
C ILE A 59 -10.03 -2.26 11.49
N ALA A 60 -10.20 -2.01 10.19
CA ALA A 60 -9.42 -0.99 9.49
C ALA A 60 -9.72 0.42 10.01
N LYS A 61 -10.97 0.69 10.39
CA LYS A 61 -11.35 1.95 11.02
C LYS A 61 -10.71 2.12 12.39
N ASP A 62 -10.67 1.06 13.21
CA ASP A 62 -10.02 1.09 14.52
C ASP A 62 -8.52 1.32 14.38
N MET A 63 -7.87 0.65 13.43
CA MET A 63 -6.45 0.86 13.15
C MET A 63 -6.16 2.30 12.70
N LYS A 64 -6.99 2.87 11.81
CA LYS A 64 -6.88 4.29 11.40
C LYS A 64 -7.03 5.24 12.59
N ASN A 65 -7.99 4.99 13.48
CA ASN A 65 -8.18 5.80 14.68
C ASN A 65 -6.96 5.75 15.61
N ILE A 66 -6.35 4.59 15.77
CA ILE A 66 -5.12 4.42 16.55
C ILE A 66 -3.98 5.25 15.94
N ILE A 67 -3.76 5.12 14.62
CA ILE A 67 -2.74 5.89 13.91
C ILE A 67 -2.97 7.39 14.06
N PHE A 68 -4.21 7.84 13.87
CA PHE A 68 -4.58 9.24 14.01
C PHE A 68 -4.26 9.80 15.39
N ASN A 69 -4.66 9.11 16.46
CA ASN A 69 -4.39 9.53 17.83
C ASN A 69 -2.89 9.54 18.14
N MET A 70 -2.14 8.53 17.69
CA MET A 70 -0.69 8.47 17.90
C MET A 70 0.07 9.56 17.15
N ILE A 71 -0.40 9.98 15.97
CA ILE A 71 0.16 11.12 15.25
C ILE A 71 -0.10 12.43 16.01
N LEU A 72 -1.29 12.62 16.57
CA LEU A 72 -1.61 13.76 17.41
C LEU A 72 -0.74 13.82 18.67
N ASP A 73 -0.39 12.66 19.23
CA ASP A 73 0.55 12.51 20.35
C ASP A 73 2.02 12.68 19.94
N ASN A 74 2.30 13.08 18.70
CA ASN A 74 3.64 13.26 18.15
C ASN A 74 4.53 12.01 18.21
N LYS A 75 3.95 10.82 18.12
CA LYS A 75 4.71 9.57 18.03
C LYS A 75 5.40 9.45 16.67
N SER A 76 6.57 8.81 16.65
CA SER A 76 7.28 8.52 15.40
C SER A 76 6.58 7.40 14.61
N ASN A 77 6.82 7.36 13.30
CA ASN A 77 6.25 6.32 12.44
C ASN A 77 6.65 4.91 12.90
N ASP A 78 7.89 4.74 13.36
CA ASP A 78 8.38 3.45 13.86
C ASP A 78 7.67 3.01 15.14
N GLN A 79 7.39 3.95 16.04
CA GLN A 79 6.62 3.67 17.27
C GLN A 79 5.17 3.27 16.95
N ILE A 80 4.56 3.90 15.94
CA ILE A 80 3.21 3.58 15.48
C ILE A 80 3.19 2.18 14.87
N LYS A 81 4.13 1.87 13.98
CA LYS A 81 4.28 0.55 13.38
C LYS A 81 4.51 -0.53 14.42
N TYR A 82 5.44 -0.31 15.34
CA TYR A 82 5.73 -1.26 16.42
C TYR A 82 4.49 -1.55 17.28
N PHE A 83 3.76 -0.52 17.68
CA PHE A 83 2.54 -0.67 18.47
C PHE A 83 1.45 -1.47 17.73
N LEU A 84 1.31 -1.22 16.42
CA LEU A 84 0.33 -1.94 15.61
C LEU A 84 0.73 -3.40 15.39
N THR A 85 2.02 -3.68 15.16
CA THR A 85 2.52 -5.06 15.02
C THR A 85 2.37 -5.84 16.32
N GLU A 86 2.65 -5.23 17.46
CA GLU A 86 2.44 -5.87 18.77
C GLU A 86 0.97 -6.22 19.01
N LYS A 87 0.04 -5.38 18.54
CA LYS A 87 -1.39 -5.53 18.78
C LYS A 87 -2.10 -6.43 17.76
N PHE A 88 -1.70 -6.38 16.49
CA PHE A 88 -2.39 -7.05 15.37
C PHE A 88 -1.55 -8.13 14.69
N GLY A 89 -0.28 -8.27 15.04
CA GLY A 89 0.66 -9.23 14.47
C GLY A 89 1.60 -8.62 13.43
N ASP A 90 2.69 -9.34 13.14
CA ASP A 90 3.75 -8.86 12.23
C ASP A 90 3.32 -8.85 10.76
N ASP A 91 2.28 -9.59 10.41
CA ASP A 91 1.78 -9.72 9.04
C ASP A 91 1.09 -8.46 8.49
N ILE A 92 0.89 -7.44 9.32
CA ILE A 92 0.23 -6.19 8.91
C ILE A 92 1.16 -5.22 8.15
N LEU A 93 2.48 -5.42 8.21
CA LEU A 93 3.41 -4.59 7.43
C LEU A 93 3.48 -5.08 5.98
N TYR A 94 3.03 -4.22 5.05
CA TYR A 94 3.00 -4.52 3.61
C TYR A 94 4.38 -4.59 2.96
N MET A 95 5.43 -4.09 3.61
CA MET A 95 6.81 -4.26 3.16
C MET A 95 7.43 -5.50 3.82
N PRO A 96 7.44 -6.66 3.14
CA PRO A 96 8.34 -7.71 3.56
C PRO A 96 9.76 -7.16 3.49
N PRO A 97 10.62 -7.49 4.47
CA PRO A 97 12.03 -7.10 4.39
C PRO A 97 12.56 -7.56 3.03
N VAL A 98 13.22 -6.66 2.31
CA VAL A 98 13.78 -6.94 0.97
C VAL A 98 14.85 -8.01 1.15
N ASN A 99 14.43 -9.26 1.16
CA ASN A 99 15.33 -10.41 1.24
C ASN A 99 16.02 -10.58 -0.11
N ASN A 100 17.30 -10.93 -0.09
CA ASN A 100 18.09 -11.24 -1.28
C ASN A 100 17.40 -12.26 -2.21
N PHE A 101 16.45 -13.02 -1.70
CA PHE A 101 15.63 -13.97 -2.44
C PHE A 101 14.63 -13.29 -3.40
N SER A 102 14.21 -12.08 -3.10
CA SER A 102 13.30 -11.30 -3.96
C SER A 102 13.97 -10.89 -5.28
N TYR A 103 15.26 -10.61 -5.26
CA TYR A 103 16.03 -10.34 -6.49
C TYR A 103 16.12 -11.57 -7.39
N LEU A 104 16.30 -12.75 -6.81
CA LEU A 104 16.35 -13.99 -7.58
C LEU A 104 15.04 -14.23 -8.34
N LEU A 105 13.90 -13.99 -7.70
CA LEU A 105 12.59 -14.15 -8.33
C LEU A 105 12.38 -13.17 -9.48
N PHE A 106 12.89 -11.93 -9.33
CA PHE A 106 12.76 -10.90 -10.36
C PHE A 106 13.69 -11.16 -11.57
N PHE A 107 14.90 -11.66 -11.33
CA PHE A 107 15.87 -11.97 -12.40
C PHE A 107 15.57 -13.29 -13.13
N PHE A 108 14.85 -14.20 -12.51
CA PHE A 108 14.52 -15.51 -13.10
C PHE A 108 13.81 -15.41 -14.47
N PRO A 109 12.75 -14.62 -14.66
CA PRO A 109 12.11 -14.50 -15.97
C PRO A 109 13.01 -13.86 -17.03
N ILE A 110 13.88 -12.93 -16.65
CA ILE A 110 14.81 -12.28 -17.57
C ILE A 110 15.85 -13.29 -18.08
N ILE A 111 16.38 -14.12 -17.19
CA ILE A 111 17.34 -15.18 -17.55
C ILE A 111 16.68 -16.22 -18.48
N LEU A 112 15.42 -16.58 -18.25
CA LEU A 112 14.69 -17.50 -19.14
C LEU A 112 14.50 -16.93 -20.55
N ILE A 113 14.19 -15.65 -20.66
CA ILE A 113 14.04 -14.97 -21.97
C ILE A 113 15.38 -14.94 -22.71
N LEU A 114 16.48 -14.59 -22.04
CA LEU A 114 17.81 -14.56 -22.65
C LEU A 114 18.25 -15.96 -23.10
N LEU A 115 18.00 -16.99 -22.28
CA LEU A 115 18.26 -18.39 -22.66
C LEU A 115 17.43 -18.83 -23.87
N SER A 116 16.16 -18.43 -23.92
CA SER A 116 15.28 -18.75 -25.05
C SER A 116 15.79 -18.14 -26.37
N VAL A 117 16.24 -16.88 -26.31
CA VAL A 117 16.81 -16.18 -27.49
C VAL A 117 18.16 -16.80 -27.91
N TYR A 118 18.97 -17.27 -26.96
CA TYR A 118 20.26 -17.90 -27.24
C TYR A 118 20.12 -19.26 -27.92
N PHE A 119 19.06 -20.03 -27.59
CA PHE A 119 18.78 -21.34 -28.16
C PHE A 119 17.99 -21.31 -29.48
N LEU A 120 17.44 -20.17 -29.89
CA LEU A 120 16.71 -20.00 -31.14
C LEU A 120 17.66 -19.62 -32.28
#